data_5b3acc981283679cf9b9450748f2faf3
#
_entry.id   5b3acc981283679cf9b9450748f2faf3
#
_cell.length_a   1.000
_cell.length_b   1.000
_cell.length_c   1.000
_cell.angle_alpha   90.00
_cell.angle_beta   90.00
_cell.angle_gamma   90.00
#
_symmetry.space_group_name_H-M   'P 1'
#
loop_
_entity.id
_entity.type
_entity.pdbx_description
1 polymer ?
#
loop_
_entity_poly.entity_id
_entity_poly.type
_entity_poly.pdbx_seq_one_letter_code
_entity_poly.pdbx_strand_id
1 'polypeptide(L)'
;MKLLFAVLKILIAGALAPFALDWRSPLLVAVRPWALTGLIGVPLLLILAQIWVLRTSGSSRLSIKVINVLALLVAALALISTLYLEARFHWMRYQVLHANPSHLQKLGRHLIVGYRNLAEVRELVRLRAISGIFLSGHNVRGKSIAEVVKDIQSLQQIRQEQGLPSLWIATDQEGGMVSRLSPPPTHMPQISEIVERPSDAVHRERAVREYAAMQGRELAEIGVNLNFAPVLDLNYGLKNHNDRYTRISQRAISRDPAVVAQMAGWYCAALEEAGVRCTLKHFPGLGRVLEDTHLNHANLPTSVPELVKTDWVPFRALMSQSKAFTMLGHVRLTAVDADRPASISPAVVSGILRKDWNYDGVLITDDFSMRAIYHSRPGVENGSIDALNAGVDLILVSWDPAQFYPVMYALVKADRQGKLDREILQRSDQRLAEASRSLRR
;
A
#
# COMPACT_ATOMS: atom_id res chain seq x y z
N MET A 1 -31.87 36.44 -12.80
CA MET A 1 -31.99 35.59 -11.60
C MET A 1 -32.21 34.12 -11.96
N LYS A 2 -33.25 33.70 -12.72
CA LYS A 2 -33.51 32.27 -13.08
C LYS A 2 -32.33 31.59 -13.81
N LEU A 3 -31.66 32.25 -14.75
CA LEU A 3 -30.50 31.72 -15.45
C LEU A 3 -29.30 31.50 -14.49
N LEU A 4 -29.03 32.45 -13.59
CA LEU A 4 -27.94 32.36 -12.61
C LEU A 4 -28.15 31.13 -11.69
N PHE A 5 -29.36 30.91 -11.21
CA PHE A 5 -29.69 29.73 -10.38
C PHE A 5 -29.56 28.41 -11.16
N ALA A 6 -29.94 28.38 -12.46
CA ALA A 6 -29.78 27.19 -13.28
C ALA A 6 -28.29 26.87 -13.50
N VAL A 7 -27.45 27.88 -13.78
CA VAL A 7 -26.01 27.75 -13.94
C VAL A 7 -25.36 27.29 -12.62
N LEU A 8 -25.73 27.88 -11.49
CA LEU A 8 -25.20 27.47 -10.17
C LEU A 8 -25.45 25.98 -9.88
N LYS A 9 -26.66 25.48 -10.18
CA LYS A 9 -27.01 24.07 -9.95
C LYS A 9 -26.18 23.11 -10.81
N ILE A 10 -25.96 23.43 -12.10
CA ILE A 10 -25.13 22.56 -12.96
C ILE A 10 -23.65 22.60 -12.52
N LEU A 11 -23.15 23.74 -12.02
CA LEU A 11 -21.80 23.85 -11.48
C LEU A 11 -21.65 22.99 -10.22
N ILE A 12 -22.61 23.05 -9.29
CA ILE A 12 -22.59 22.19 -8.09
C ILE A 12 -22.67 20.71 -8.47
N ALA A 13 -23.59 20.31 -9.35
CA ALA A 13 -23.71 18.92 -9.79
C ALA A 13 -22.43 18.46 -10.52
N GLY A 14 -21.85 19.31 -11.38
CA GLY A 14 -20.61 19.05 -12.09
C GLY A 14 -19.40 18.92 -11.16
N ALA A 15 -19.33 19.72 -10.09
CA ALA A 15 -18.28 19.61 -9.08
C ALA A 15 -18.38 18.32 -8.24
N LEU A 16 -19.59 17.81 -8.01
CA LEU A 16 -19.79 16.57 -7.24
C LEU A 16 -19.55 15.30 -8.09
N ALA A 17 -19.76 15.36 -9.40
CA ALA A 17 -19.68 14.19 -10.27
C ALA A 17 -18.32 13.45 -10.22
N PRO A 18 -17.15 14.11 -10.29
CA PRO A 18 -15.86 13.43 -10.18
C PRO A 18 -15.70 12.68 -8.85
N PHE A 19 -16.12 13.30 -7.75
CA PHE A 19 -16.06 12.66 -6.43
C PHE A 19 -17.01 11.46 -6.33
N ALA A 20 -18.20 11.55 -6.92
CA ALA A 20 -19.17 10.48 -6.94
C ALA A 20 -18.70 9.28 -7.77
N LEU A 21 -18.04 9.53 -8.90
CA LEU A 21 -17.51 8.50 -9.80
C LEU A 21 -16.29 7.77 -9.22
N ASP A 22 -15.48 8.46 -8.40
CA ASP A 22 -14.28 7.92 -7.75
C ASP A 22 -14.44 7.86 -6.22
N TRP A 23 -15.68 7.74 -5.74
CA TRP A 23 -16.01 7.82 -4.32
C TRP A 23 -15.21 6.87 -3.43
N ARG A 24 -14.91 5.68 -3.92
CA ARG A 24 -14.15 4.66 -3.18
C ARG A 24 -12.64 4.79 -3.34
N SER A 25 -12.15 5.84 -3.99
CA SER A 25 -10.72 6.13 -4.10
C SER A 25 -10.06 6.19 -2.73
N PRO A 26 -8.89 5.56 -2.55
CA PRO A 26 -8.11 5.66 -1.33
C PRO A 26 -7.74 7.10 -0.95
N LEU A 27 -7.63 8.01 -1.92
CA LEU A 27 -7.36 9.43 -1.68
C LEU A 27 -8.47 10.12 -0.86
N LEU A 28 -9.69 9.58 -0.90
CA LEU A 28 -10.84 10.11 -0.17
C LEU A 28 -11.03 9.46 1.22
N VAL A 29 -10.17 8.52 1.62
CA VAL A 29 -10.35 7.75 2.86
C VAL A 29 -10.50 8.61 4.10
N ALA A 30 -9.79 9.74 4.18
CA ALA A 30 -9.84 10.65 5.34
C ALA A 30 -11.17 11.41 5.45
N VAL A 31 -11.80 11.74 4.31
CA VAL A 31 -13.03 12.53 4.26
C VAL A 31 -14.29 11.68 4.07
N ARG A 32 -14.13 10.39 3.71
CA ARG A 32 -15.21 9.47 3.40
C ARG A 32 -16.32 9.42 4.46
N PRO A 33 -16.05 9.36 5.79
CA PRO A 33 -17.10 9.27 6.79
C PRO A 33 -18.07 10.47 6.78
N TRP A 34 -17.57 11.64 6.39
CA TRP A 34 -18.33 12.89 6.40
C TRP A 34 -18.94 13.24 5.03
N ALA A 35 -18.19 12.96 3.96
CA ALA A 35 -18.56 13.36 2.62
C ALA A 35 -19.66 12.49 2.02
N LEU A 36 -19.89 11.27 2.50
CA LEU A 36 -20.94 10.38 2.00
C LEU A 36 -22.33 11.01 2.14
N THR A 37 -22.60 11.60 3.30
CA THR A 37 -23.88 12.29 3.55
C THR A 37 -24.09 13.44 2.55
N GLY A 38 -23.03 14.19 2.25
CA GLY A 38 -23.08 15.25 1.23
C GLY A 38 -23.28 14.74 -0.18
N LEU A 39 -22.56 13.65 -0.55
CA LEU A 39 -22.66 13.03 -1.88
C LEU A 39 -24.02 12.34 -2.14
N ILE A 40 -24.78 12.02 -1.11
CA ILE A 40 -26.15 11.54 -1.23
C ILE A 40 -27.13 12.70 -1.13
N GLY A 41 -27.02 13.54 -0.10
CA GLY A 41 -27.98 14.58 0.23
C GLY A 41 -28.03 15.70 -0.79
N VAL A 42 -26.86 16.22 -1.23
CA VAL A 42 -26.84 17.37 -2.17
C VAL A 42 -27.41 16.99 -3.54
N PRO A 43 -27.02 15.88 -4.20
CA PRO A 43 -27.65 15.47 -5.45
C PRO A 43 -29.14 15.20 -5.31
N LEU A 44 -29.59 14.59 -4.20
CA LEU A 44 -31.01 14.34 -3.96
C LEU A 44 -31.81 15.66 -3.87
N LEU A 45 -31.32 16.63 -3.12
CA LEU A 45 -31.93 17.95 -3.03
C LEU A 45 -31.93 18.68 -4.36
N LEU A 46 -30.85 18.59 -5.15
CA LEU A 46 -30.81 19.14 -6.50
C LEU A 46 -31.85 18.49 -7.41
N ILE A 47 -31.99 17.17 -7.37
CA ILE A 47 -32.99 16.42 -8.16
C ILE A 47 -34.43 16.90 -7.80
N LEU A 48 -34.74 16.96 -6.50
CA LEU A 48 -36.06 17.41 -6.03
C LEU A 48 -36.33 18.85 -6.46
N ALA A 49 -35.34 19.75 -6.30
CA ALA A 49 -35.46 21.14 -6.74
C ALA A 49 -35.64 21.25 -8.25
N GLN A 50 -34.97 20.41 -9.06
CA GLN A 50 -35.13 20.43 -10.50
C GLN A 50 -36.48 19.92 -10.96
N ILE A 51 -36.99 18.83 -10.36
CA ILE A 51 -38.34 18.30 -10.65
C ILE A 51 -39.41 19.37 -10.32
N TRP A 52 -39.26 20.05 -9.19
CA TRP A 52 -40.15 21.13 -8.79
C TRP A 52 -40.17 22.29 -9.79
N VAL A 53 -38.95 22.75 -10.21
CA VAL A 53 -38.81 23.82 -11.21
C VAL A 53 -39.41 23.42 -12.57
N LEU A 54 -39.17 22.21 -13.02
CA LEU A 54 -39.71 21.72 -14.31
C LEU A 54 -41.20 21.61 -14.29
N ARG A 55 -41.84 21.28 -13.16
CA ARG A 55 -43.29 21.20 -12.99
C ARG A 55 -43.98 22.57 -12.88
N THR A 56 -43.30 23.54 -12.26
CA THR A 56 -43.92 24.84 -11.93
C THR A 56 -43.58 25.96 -12.95
N SER A 57 -42.53 25.80 -13.77
CA SER A 57 -42.08 26.83 -14.70
C SER A 57 -42.73 26.67 -16.08
N GLY A 58 -43.94 27.19 -16.23
CA GLY A 58 -44.71 27.12 -17.49
C GLY A 58 -44.08 27.82 -18.69
N SER A 59 -43.35 28.94 -18.53
CA SER A 59 -42.81 29.74 -19.63
C SER A 59 -41.36 30.18 -19.40
N SER A 60 -40.41 29.20 -19.37
CA SER A 60 -38.99 29.52 -19.34
C SER A 60 -38.34 29.41 -20.73
N ARG A 61 -37.31 30.23 -21.02
CA ARG A 61 -36.53 30.15 -22.26
C ARG A 61 -36.02 28.74 -22.44
N LEU A 62 -36.00 28.22 -23.67
CA LEU A 62 -35.50 26.87 -24.00
C LEU A 62 -34.14 26.58 -23.39
N SER A 63 -33.21 27.55 -23.42
CA SER A 63 -31.87 27.45 -22.81
C SER A 63 -31.90 27.14 -21.32
N ILE A 64 -32.82 27.74 -20.54
CA ILE A 64 -32.98 27.48 -19.12
C ILE A 64 -33.53 26.07 -18.86
N LYS A 65 -34.46 25.62 -19.70
CA LYS A 65 -34.99 24.23 -19.58
C LYS A 65 -33.90 23.22 -19.85
N VAL A 66 -33.08 23.41 -20.88
CA VAL A 66 -31.95 22.52 -21.21
C VAL A 66 -30.94 22.45 -20.06
N ILE A 67 -30.50 23.61 -19.49
CA ILE A 67 -29.59 23.63 -18.35
C ILE A 67 -30.15 22.88 -17.13
N ASN A 68 -31.43 23.07 -16.84
CA ASN A 68 -32.10 22.39 -15.73
C ASN A 68 -32.16 20.86 -15.95
N VAL A 69 -32.42 20.39 -17.17
CA VAL A 69 -32.40 18.96 -17.49
C VAL A 69 -31.00 18.39 -17.39
N LEU A 70 -29.98 19.10 -17.90
CA LEU A 70 -28.58 18.67 -17.74
C LEU A 70 -28.18 18.58 -16.27
N ALA A 71 -28.50 19.58 -15.45
CA ALA A 71 -28.23 19.56 -14.02
C ALA A 71 -28.92 18.38 -13.31
N LEU A 72 -30.15 18.04 -13.72
CA LEU A 72 -30.85 16.86 -13.22
C LEU A 72 -30.13 15.57 -13.57
N LEU A 73 -29.70 15.41 -14.83
CA LEU A 73 -28.99 14.22 -15.29
C LEU A 73 -27.65 14.04 -14.59
N VAL A 74 -26.87 15.12 -14.43
CA VAL A 74 -25.58 15.06 -13.72
C VAL A 74 -25.78 14.74 -12.24
N ALA A 75 -26.76 15.36 -11.57
CA ALA A 75 -27.07 15.06 -10.18
C ALA A 75 -27.54 13.61 -10.00
N ALA A 76 -28.38 13.11 -10.92
CA ALA A 76 -28.83 11.71 -10.90
C ALA A 76 -27.66 10.75 -11.13
N LEU A 77 -26.76 11.04 -12.07
CA LEU A 77 -25.54 10.26 -12.29
C LEU A 77 -24.67 10.21 -11.04
N ALA A 78 -24.43 11.36 -10.39
CA ALA A 78 -23.65 11.42 -9.17
C ALA A 78 -24.27 10.58 -8.04
N LEU A 79 -25.57 10.69 -7.82
CA LEU A 79 -26.29 9.91 -6.81
C LEU A 79 -26.25 8.41 -7.10
N ILE A 80 -26.58 8.01 -8.35
CA ILE A 80 -26.58 6.60 -8.76
C ILE A 80 -25.18 6.00 -8.64
N SER A 81 -24.15 6.72 -9.09
CA SER A 81 -22.76 6.26 -8.98
C SER A 81 -22.34 6.06 -7.53
N THR A 82 -22.63 7.03 -6.65
CA THR A 82 -22.33 6.91 -5.22
C THR A 82 -23.03 5.69 -4.61
N LEU A 83 -24.33 5.54 -4.82
CA LEU A 83 -25.11 4.43 -4.28
C LEU A 83 -24.66 3.08 -4.84
N TYR A 84 -24.32 3.01 -6.14
CA TYR A 84 -23.81 1.80 -6.77
C TYR A 84 -22.46 1.37 -6.17
N LEU A 85 -21.50 2.30 -6.02
CA LEU A 85 -20.19 2.01 -5.45
C LEU A 85 -20.30 1.58 -3.99
N GLU A 86 -21.19 2.20 -3.20
CA GLU A 86 -21.46 1.77 -1.83
C GLU A 86 -22.08 0.38 -1.78
N ALA A 87 -23.14 0.14 -2.54
CA ALA A 87 -23.81 -1.15 -2.59
C ALA A 87 -22.85 -2.28 -3.04
N ARG A 88 -22.05 -2.02 -4.09
CA ARG A 88 -21.01 -2.94 -4.58
C ARG A 88 -19.98 -3.26 -3.49
N PHE A 89 -19.49 -2.24 -2.79
CA PHE A 89 -18.52 -2.43 -1.71
C PHE A 89 -19.12 -3.25 -0.56
N HIS A 90 -20.30 -2.91 -0.08
CA HIS A 90 -20.96 -3.64 1.00
C HIS A 90 -21.29 -5.08 0.60
N TRP A 91 -21.64 -5.31 -0.66
CA TRP A 91 -21.83 -6.65 -1.19
C TRP A 91 -20.55 -7.45 -1.21
N MET A 92 -19.43 -6.89 -1.71
CA MET A 92 -18.13 -7.57 -1.67
C MET A 92 -17.69 -7.85 -0.23
N ARG A 93 -17.86 -6.88 0.68
CA ARG A 93 -17.59 -7.07 2.10
C ARG A 93 -18.40 -8.21 2.69
N TYR A 94 -19.70 -8.26 2.40
CA TYR A 94 -20.57 -9.36 2.82
C TYR A 94 -20.08 -10.71 2.30
N GLN A 95 -19.75 -10.79 1.01
CA GLN A 95 -19.24 -12.02 0.38
C GLN A 95 -17.94 -12.51 1.03
N VAL A 96 -17.03 -11.60 1.39
CA VAL A 96 -15.78 -11.94 2.07
C VAL A 96 -16.03 -12.44 3.49
N LEU A 97 -16.84 -11.72 4.27
CA LEU A 97 -17.10 -12.08 5.68
C LEU A 97 -17.87 -13.41 5.82
N HIS A 98 -18.57 -13.85 4.78
CA HIS A 98 -19.30 -15.12 4.72
C HIS A 98 -18.65 -16.15 3.79
N ALA A 99 -17.40 -15.91 3.37
CA ALA A 99 -16.69 -16.86 2.52
C ALA A 99 -16.28 -18.11 3.33
N ASN A 100 -16.05 -19.21 2.61
CA ASN A 100 -15.57 -20.44 3.25
C ASN A 100 -14.22 -20.19 3.97
N PRO A 101 -14.10 -20.53 5.27
CA PRO A 101 -12.88 -20.28 6.05
C PRO A 101 -11.60 -20.87 5.44
N SER A 102 -11.69 -22.00 4.72
CA SER A 102 -10.53 -22.61 4.05
C SER A 102 -9.97 -21.73 2.93
N HIS A 103 -10.84 -21.07 2.12
CA HIS A 103 -10.41 -20.10 1.12
C HIS A 103 -9.81 -18.86 1.77
N LEU A 104 -10.44 -18.34 2.84
CA LEU A 104 -9.92 -17.17 3.56
C LEU A 104 -8.54 -17.47 4.16
N GLN A 105 -8.37 -18.63 4.80
CA GLN A 105 -7.08 -19.01 5.38
C GLN A 105 -6.00 -19.20 4.30
N LYS A 106 -6.34 -19.83 3.17
CA LYS A 106 -5.42 -20.03 2.05
C LYS A 106 -4.93 -18.70 1.48
N LEU A 107 -5.84 -17.77 1.23
CA LEU A 107 -5.54 -16.50 0.58
C LEU A 107 -5.08 -15.42 1.57
N GLY A 108 -5.58 -15.44 2.79
CA GLY A 108 -5.25 -14.49 3.83
C GLY A 108 -3.79 -14.53 4.28
N ARG A 109 -3.08 -15.66 4.04
CA ARG A 109 -1.64 -15.75 4.32
C ARG A 109 -0.80 -14.83 3.41
N HIS A 110 -1.36 -14.35 2.31
CA HIS A 110 -0.73 -13.44 1.36
C HIS A 110 -1.07 -11.96 1.61
N LEU A 111 -1.73 -11.61 2.72
CA LEU A 111 -2.21 -10.23 2.94
C LEU A 111 -1.68 -9.64 4.25
N ILE A 112 -1.08 -8.45 4.16
CA ILE A 112 -0.79 -7.55 5.28
C ILE A 112 -1.68 -6.33 5.13
N VAL A 113 -2.44 -5.98 6.18
CA VAL A 113 -3.50 -4.97 6.08
C VAL A 113 -3.35 -3.90 7.16
N GLY A 114 -3.44 -2.63 6.80
CA GLY A 114 -3.61 -1.55 7.75
C GLY A 114 -4.97 -1.63 8.45
N TYR A 115 -5.16 -0.88 9.53
CA TYR A 115 -6.46 -0.80 10.17
C TYR A 115 -6.68 0.55 10.85
N ARG A 116 -7.94 0.94 10.93
CA ARG A 116 -8.41 2.13 11.67
C ARG A 116 -9.27 1.74 12.86
N ASN A 117 -9.83 0.53 12.84
CA ASN A 117 -10.69 -0.03 13.87
C ASN A 117 -10.15 -1.38 14.32
N LEU A 118 -9.79 -1.48 15.62
CA LEU A 118 -9.24 -2.71 16.20
C LEU A 118 -10.25 -3.86 16.17
N ALA A 119 -11.55 -3.59 16.33
CA ALA A 119 -12.57 -4.63 16.31
C ALA A 119 -12.71 -5.25 14.91
N GLU A 120 -12.61 -4.44 13.86
CA GLU A 120 -12.67 -4.91 12.47
C GLU A 120 -11.44 -5.79 12.14
N VAL A 121 -10.23 -5.34 12.43
CA VAL A 121 -9.04 -6.16 12.17
C VAL A 121 -9.01 -7.43 13.03
N ARG A 122 -9.50 -7.38 14.26
CA ARG A 122 -9.65 -8.57 15.11
C ARG A 122 -10.56 -9.61 14.45
N GLU A 123 -11.63 -9.18 13.81
CA GLU A 123 -12.52 -10.09 13.05
C GLU A 123 -11.79 -10.70 11.84
N LEU A 124 -11.00 -9.93 11.09
CA LEU A 124 -10.20 -10.47 10.00
C LEU A 124 -9.18 -11.51 10.46
N VAL A 125 -8.58 -11.31 11.65
CA VAL A 125 -7.68 -12.31 12.27
C VAL A 125 -8.45 -13.57 12.66
N ARG A 126 -9.64 -13.44 13.28
CA ARG A 126 -10.51 -14.59 13.64
C ARG A 126 -10.92 -15.40 12.42
N LEU A 127 -11.23 -14.74 11.32
CA LEU A 127 -11.56 -15.35 10.04
C LEU A 127 -10.34 -15.94 9.31
N ARG A 128 -9.11 -15.77 9.87
CA ARG A 128 -7.84 -16.19 9.23
C ARG A 128 -7.60 -15.51 7.87
N ALA A 129 -8.22 -14.36 7.66
CA ALA A 129 -8.26 -13.66 6.39
C ALA A 129 -7.04 -12.77 6.13
N ILE A 130 -6.11 -12.66 7.08
CA ILE A 130 -4.86 -11.90 6.98
C ILE A 130 -3.71 -12.63 7.67
N SER A 131 -2.48 -12.40 7.23
CA SER A 131 -1.25 -12.90 7.86
C SER A 131 -0.49 -11.83 8.62
N GLY A 132 -0.85 -10.57 8.48
CA GLY A 132 -0.20 -9.48 9.17
C GLY A 132 -1.01 -8.20 9.20
N ILE A 133 -0.57 -7.28 10.04
CA ILE A 133 -1.13 -5.94 10.15
C ILE A 133 -0.04 -4.90 9.91
N PHE A 134 -0.43 -3.74 9.38
CA PHE A 134 0.43 -2.58 9.23
C PHE A 134 0.04 -1.52 10.27
N LEU A 135 1.01 -1.14 11.10
CA LEU A 135 0.89 -0.07 12.09
C LEU A 135 1.32 1.25 11.49
N SER A 136 0.54 2.28 11.72
CA SER A 136 0.87 3.66 11.35
C SER A 136 0.57 4.64 12.50
N GLY A 137 0.88 5.91 12.32
CA GLY A 137 0.74 6.92 13.37
C GLY A 137 -0.66 6.99 13.99
N HIS A 138 -1.72 6.70 13.26
CA HIS A 138 -3.07 6.71 13.83
C HIS A 138 -3.36 5.53 14.77
N ASN A 139 -2.59 4.44 14.69
CA ASN A 139 -2.73 3.29 15.59
C ASN A 139 -2.06 3.51 16.95
N VAL A 140 -1.07 4.40 17.00
CA VAL A 140 -0.26 4.67 18.20
C VAL A 140 -0.52 6.05 18.83
N ARG A 141 -0.99 7.01 18.03
CA ARG A 141 -1.21 8.38 18.51
C ARG A 141 -2.19 8.43 19.67
N GLY A 142 -1.76 9.06 20.76
CA GLY A 142 -2.56 9.21 21.98
C GLY A 142 -2.64 7.95 22.84
N LYS A 143 -1.88 6.90 22.50
CA LYS A 143 -1.75 5.68 23.31
C LYS A 143 -0.38 5.59 23.95
N SER A 144 -0.31 4.99 25.11
CA SER A 144 0.93 4.53 25.71
C SER A 144 1.48 3.28 24.97
N ILE A 145 2.77 2.99 25.11
CA ILE A 145 3.38 1.77 24.58
C ILE A 145 2.62 0.54 25.09
N ALA A 146 2.28 0.50 26.39
CA ALA A 146 1.55 -0.62 26.98
C ALA A 146 0.17 -0.87 26.33
N GLU A 147 -0.55 0.16 25.95
CA GLU A 147 -1.83 0.02 25.25
C GLU A 147 -1.63 -0.52 23.82
N VAL A 148 -0.61 -0.06 23.12
CA VAL A 148 -0.30 -0.58 21.77
C VAL A 148 0.13 -2.05 21.84
N VAL A 149 0.99 -2.41 22.79
CA VAL A 149 1.42 -3.79 23.06
C VAL A 149 0.21 -4.68 23.37
N LYS A 150 -0.70 -4.21 24.23
CA LYS A 150 -1.93 -4.95 24.58
C LYS A 150 -2.81 -5.20 23.35
N ASP A 151 -2.97 -4.21 22.48
CA ASP A 151 -3.73 -4.35 21.24
C ASP A 151 -3.11 -5.44 20.35
N ILE A 152 -1.78 -5.38 20.12
CA ILE A 152 -1.04 -6.36 19.32
C ILE A 152 -1.12 -7.76 19.94
N GLN A 153 -0.87 -7.88 21.24
CA GLN A 153 -0.94 -9.17 21.95
C GLN A 153 -2.32 -9.81 21.84
N SER A 154 -3.40 -8.99 21.90
CA SER A 154 -4.76 -9.50 21.72
C SER A 154 -5.01 -10.13 20.35
N LEU A 155 -4.33 -9.64 19.31
CA LEU A 155 -4.40 -10.21 17.95
C LEU A 155 -3.51 -11.44 17.82
N GLN A 156 -2.31 -11.42 18.39
CA GLN A 156 -1.38 -12.56 18.40
C GLN A 156 -1.95 -13.75 19.17
N GLN A 157 -2.66 -13.50 20.27
CA GLN A 157 -3.34 -14.54 21.03
C GLN A 157 -4.36 -15.30 20.17
N ILE A 158 -5.16 -14.62 19.37
CA ILE A 158 -6.11 -15.26 18.45
C ILE A 158 -5.38 -16.19 17.48
N ARG A 159 -4.22 -15.75 16.94
CA ARG A 159 -3.39 -16.57 16.05
C ARG A 159 -2.85 -17.83 16.76
N GLN A 160 -2.40 -17.67 17.98
CA GLN A 160 -1.91 -18.77 18.80
C GLN A 160 -3.02 -19.80 19.09
N GLU A 161 -4.21 -19.34 19.47
CA GLU A 161 -5.39 -20.20 19.68
C GLU A 161 -5.81 -20.95 18.41
N GLN A 162 -5.56 -20.38 17.25
CA GLN A 162 -5.80 -21.02 15.95
C GLN A 162 -4.71 -22.01 15.52
N GLY A 163 -3.61 -22.13 16.27
CA GLY A 163 -2.44 -22.94 15.89
C GLY A 163 -1.70 -22.42 14.67
N LEU A 164 -1.86 -21.13 14.32
CA LEU A 164 -1.25 -20.50 13.15
C LEU A 164 0.03 -19.74 13.53
N PRO A 165 0.94 -19.48 12.56
CA PRO A 165 2.09 -18.61 12.80
C PRO A 165 1.67 -17.24 13.31
N SER A 166 2.53 -16.58 14.09
CA SER A 166 2.33 -15.21 14.54
C SER A 166 2.08 -14.27 13.36
N LEU A 167 1.28 -13.22 13.58
CA LEU A 167 1.09 -12.18 12.61
C LEU A 167 2.39 -11.43 12.35
N TRP A 168 2.59 -11.04 11.10
CA TRP A 168 3.52 -9.98 10.77
C TRP A 168 2.96 -8.65 11.29
N ILE A 169 3.71 -8.00 12.15
CA ILE A 169 3.40 -6.66 12.65
C ILE A 169 4.36 -5.71 11.95
N ALA A 170 3.87 -5.11 10.88
CA ALA A 170 4.67 -4.30 9.96
C ALA A 170 4.53 -2.80 10.21
N THR A 171 5.57 -2.03 9.89
CA THR A 171 5.53 -0.57 9.91
C THR A 171 6.56 0.03 8.95
N ASP A 172 6.42 1.33 8.63
CA ASP A 172 7.45 2.18 8.01
C ASP A 172 8.17 3.00 9.09
N GLN A 173 9.29 2.52 9.58
CA GLN A 173 10.16 3.26 10.49
C GLN A 173 11.55 3.35 9.87
N GLU A 174 11.73 4.27 8.90
CA GLU A 174 12.98 4.47 8.17
C GLU A 174 13.96 5.35 8.94
N GLY A 175 13.42 6.21 9.77
CA GLY A 175 14.08 7.40 10.31
C GLY A 175 13.77 8.65 9.49
N GLY A 176 14.16 9.82 9.99
CA GLY A 176 13.86 11.08 9.34
C GLY A 176 12.36 11.28 9.12
N MET A 177 12.00 11.69 7.92
CA MET A 177 10.61 12.03 7.59
C MET A 177 9.63 10.84 7.59
N VAL A 178 10.13 9.61 7.47
CA VAL A 178 9.31 8.39 7.50
C VAL A 178 9.55 7.64 8.81
N SER A 179 8.91 8.15 9.86
CA SER A 179 8.93 7.61 11.22
C SER A 179 7.51 7.48 11.71
N ARG A 180 6.78 6.44 11.20
CA ARG A 180 5.32 6.31 11.36
C ARG A 180 4.87 6.13 12.80
N LEU A 181 5.72 5.53 13.65
CA LEU A 181 5.38 5.24 15.04
C LEU A 181 5.93 6.27 16.03
N SER A 182 6.79 7.19 15.60
CA SER A 182 7.38 8.21 16.50
C SER A 182 6.52 9.45 16.64
N PRO A 183 6.17 9.87 17.88
CA PRO A 183 6.32 9.12 19.14
C PRO A 183 5.30 7.98 19.27
N PRO A 184 5.46 7.00 20.17
CA PRO A 184 6.35 6.96 21.34
C PRO A 184 7.79 6.48 21.05
N PRO A 185 8.12 5.66 20.00
CA PRO A 185 9.53 5.40 19.70
C PRO A 185 10.31 6.68 19.41
N THR A 186 11.61 6.63 19.61
CA THR A 186 12.52 7.72 19.33
C THR A 186 12.44 8.15 17.86
N HIS A 187 12.30 9.46 17.62
CA HIS A 187 12.41 9.99 16.27
C HIS A 187 13.89 10.06 15.88
N MET A 188 14.33 9.07 15.11
CA MET A 188 15.72 8.94 14.70
C MET A 188 15.98 9.74 13.41
N PRO A 189 17.23 10.24 13.19
CA PRO A 189 17.61 10.90 11.96
C PRO A 189 17.58 9.92 10.78
N GLN A 190 17.81 10.41 9.57
CA GLN A 190 17.99 9.52 8.40
C GLN A 190 19.33 8.83 8.45
N ILE A 191 19.41 7.61 7.90
CA ILE A 191 20.67 6.86 7.78
C ILE A 191 21.69 7.62 6.92
N SER A 192 21.26 8.39 5.92
CA SER A 192 22.13 9.26 5.11
C SER A 192 22.96 10.24 5.95
N GLU A 193 22.43 10.76 7.05
CA GLU A 193 23.15 11.66 7.95
C GLU A 193 24.35 11.00 8.63
N ILE A 194 24.32 9.67 8.81
CA ILE A 194 25.47 8.91 9.31
C ILE A 194 26.54 8.79 8.21
N VAL A 195 26.13 8.59 6.96
CA VAL A 195 27.02 8.47 5.80
C VAL A 195 27.75 9.78 5.51
N GLU A 196 27.07 10.90 5.68
CA GLU A 196 27.61 12.24 5.42
C GLU A 196 28.64 12.71 6.47
N ARG A 197 28.69 12.06 7.65
CA ARG A 197 29.68 12.39 8.67
C ARG A 197 31.05 11.88 8.25
N PRO A 198 32.12 12.71 8.35
CA PRO A 198 33.49 12.26 8.10
C PRO A 198 33.86 11.14 9.08
N SER A 199 34.03 9.93 8.59
CA SER A 199 34.40 8.78 9.41
C SER A 199 35.02 7.67 8.55
N ASP A 200 35.88 6.86 9.15
CA ASP A 200 36.33 5.63 8.49
C ASP A 200 35.26 4.56 8.47
N ALA A 201 35.51 3.47 7.76
CA ALA A 201 34.56 2.40 7.59
C ALA A 201 34.14 1.73 8.91
N VAL A 202 35.05 1.59 9.87
CA VAL A 202 34.80 0.93 11.16
C VAL A 202 33.85 1.77 12.04
N HIS A 203 34.12 3.07 12.13
CA HIS A 203 33.26 3.98 12.89
C HIS A 203 31.88 4.11 12.25
N ARG A 204 31.82 4.10 10.93
CA ARG A 204 30.56 4.15 10.19
C ARG A 204 29.74 2.87 10.41
N GLU A 205 30.36 1.69 10.34
CA GLU A 205 29.69 0.43 10.65
C GLU A 205 29.11 0.44 12.06
N ARG A 206 29.92 0.82 13.05
CA ARG A 206 29.47 0.92 14.43
C ARG A 206 28.26 1.84 14.57
N ALA A 207 28.32 3.04 14.00
CA ALA A 207 27.22 4.01 14.08
C ALA A 207 25.92 3.49 13.46
N VAL A 208 26.00 2.81 12.30
CA VAL A 208 24.81 2.23 11.66
C VAL A 208 24.25 1.06 12.46
N ARG A 209 25.11 0.19 13.01
CA ARG A 209 24.68 -0.93 13.86
C ARG A 209 24.02 -0.45 15.15
N GLU A 210 24.62 0.54 15.83
CA GLU A 210 24.05 1.15 17.04
C GLU A 210 22.69 1.79 16.76
N TYR A 211 22.57 2.52 15.66
CA TYR A 211 21.33 3.09 15.17
C TYR A 211 20.25 2.01 14.96
N ALA A 212 20.57 0.98 14.18
CA ALA A 212 19.62 -0.08 13.85
C ALA A 212 19.25 -0.94 15.07
N ALA A 213 20.21 -1.20 15.95
CA ALA A 213 19.96 -1.94 17.20
C ALA A 213 19.04 -1.15 18.15
N MET A 214 19.19 0.17 18.26
CA MET A 214 18.28 1.00 19.04
C MET A 214 16.86 0.97 18.45
N GLN A 215 16.74 1.24 17.16
CA GLN A 215 15.44 1.20 16.46
C GLN A 215 14.79 -0.18 16.55
N GLY A 216 15.57 -1.25 16.35
CA GLY A 216 15.08 -2.62 16.45
C GLY A 216 14.56 -2.98 17.84
N ARG A 217 15.26 -2.59 18.90
CA ARG A 217 14.78 -2.81 20.28
C ARG A 217 13.47 -2.08 20.56
N GLU A 218 13.36 -0.80 20.20
CA GLU A 218 12.14 -0.02 20.41
C GLU A 218 10.95 -0.58 19.59
N LEU A 219 11.19 -1.04 18.36
CA LEU A 219 10.18 -1.68 17.52
C LEU A 219 9.74 -3.03 18.10
N ALA A 220 10.69 -3.87 18.54
CA ALA A 220 10.40 -5.16 19.15
C ALA A 220 9.63 -5.01 20.47
N GLU A 221 9.95 -4.00 21.29
CA GLU A 221 9.23 -3.69 22.53
C GLU A 221 7.74 -3.40 22.28
N ILE A 222 7.40 -2.74 21.19
CA ILE A 222 6.01 -2.51 20.78
C ILE A 222 5.36 -3.78 20.23
N GLY A 223 6.15 -4.76 19.80
CA GLY A 223 5.71 -5.99 19.16
C GLY A 223 5.78 -5.97 17.65
N VAL A 224 6.44 -4.97 17.04
CA VAL A 224 6.75 -4.94 15.61
C VAL A 224 7.82 -5.98 15.30
N ASN A 225 7.61 -6.78 14.25
CA ASN A 225 8.54 -7.83 13.82
C ASN A 225 8.91 -7.73 12.32
N LEU A 226 8.39 -6.71 11.62
CA LEU A 226 8.71 -6.42 10.23
C LEU A 226 8.79 -4.90 10.03
N ASN A 227 9.95 -4.39 9.62
CA ASN A 227 10.10 -2.97 9.29
C ASN A 227 10.32 -2.80 7.78
N PHE A 228 9.55 -1.91 7.17
CA PHE A 228 9.73 -1.54 5.76
C PHE A 228 10.84 -0.51 5.61
N ALA A 229 12.06 -0.94 5.92
CA ALA A 229 13.33 -0.26 5.80
C ALA A 229 14.44 -1.33 5.67
N PRO A 230 15.58 -0.99 5.08
CA PRO A 230 16.05 0.31 4.60
C PRO A 230 15.61 0.64 3.17
N VAL A 231 15.74 1.93 2.78
CA VAL A 231 15.55 2.39 1.41
C VAL A 231 16.83 2.14 0.60
N LEU A 232 16.74 1.30 -0.44
CA LEU A 232 17.86 0.95 -1.33
C LEU A 232 17.89 1.78 -2.62
N ASP A 233 16.85 2.61 -2.82
CA ASP A 233 16.80 3.52 -3.97
C ASP A 233 18.00 4.46 -3.93
N LEU A 234 18.68 4.65 -5.08
CA LEU A 234 19.85 5.51 -5.18
C LEU A 234 19.46 6.99 -5.21
N ASN A 235 20.25 7.84 -4.57
CA ASN A 235 20.02 9.28 -4.54
C ASN A 235 20.58 9.95 -5.80
N TYR A 236 19.78 10.11 -6.83
CA TYR A 236 20.15 10.87 -8.03
C TYR A 236 19.95 12.38 -7.88
N GLY A 237 19.49 12.86 -6.73
CA GLY A 237 19.24 14.28 -6.47
C GLY A 237 18.04 14.84 -7.21
N LEU A 238 17.20 13.98 -7.80
CA LEU A 238 16.01 14.42 -8.53
C LEU A 238 15.01 15.04 -7.55
N LYS A 239 14.53 16.23 -7.90
CA LYS A 239 13.54 16.97 -7.13
C LYS A 239 12.33 17.25 -8.03
N ASN A 240 11.15 16.89 -7.55
CA ASN A 240 9.89 17.25 -8.18
C ASN A 240 9.02 17.93 -7.12
N HIS A 241 8.63 19.17 -7.37
CA HIS A 241 7.77 19.94 -6.46
C HIS A 241 6.39 19.29 -6.22
N ASN A 242 5.95 18.43 -7.15
CA ASN A 242 4.70 17.69 -7.07
C ASN A 242 4.85 16.34 -6.35
N ASP A 243 6.07 15.91 -6.04
CA ASP A 243 6.34 14.71 -5.24
C ASP A 243 6.08 15.00 -3.74
N ARG A 244 4.93 14.59 -3.27
CA ARG A 244 4.48 14.85 -1.89
C ARG A 244 4.83 13.72 -0.94
N TYR A 245 4.87 12.48 -1.42
CA TYR A 245 4.97 11.28 -0.59
C TYR A 245 6.22 10.45 -0.88
N THR A 246 6.57 10.23 -2.15
CA THR A 246 7.69 9.36 -2.52
C THR A 246 9.03 9.92 -2.05
N ARG A 247 9.37 11.14 -2.39
CA ARG A 247 10.51 11.95 -1.91
C ARG A 247 11.82 11.17 -1.75
N ILE A 248 12.17 10.34 -2.73
CA ILE A 248 13.35 9.46 -2.64
C ILE A 248 14.63 10.23 -2.36
N SER A 249 14.83 11.41 -2.97
CA SER A 249 16.04 12.23 -2.73
C SER A 249 16.24 12.64 -1.26
N GLN A 250 15.18 12.58 -0.43
CA GLN A 250 15.23 12.88 0.99
C GLN A 250 15.25 11.63 1.88
N ARG A 251 15.07 10.44 1.30
CA ARG A 251 14.99 9.15 2.02
C ARG A 251 16.16 8.22 1.68
N ALA A 252 16.76 8.40 0.50
CA ALA A 252 17.82 7.55 0.01
C ALA A 252 19.10 7.70 0.83
N ILE A 253 19.83 6.61 1.04
CA ILE A 253 21.06 6.55 1.83
C ILE A 253 22.21 7.27 1.12
N SER A 254 22.42 6.96 -0.17
CA SER A 254 23.53 7.49 -0.96
C SER A 254 23.24 7.38 -2.46
N ARG A 255 24.06 8.07 -3.27
CA ARG A 255 24.12 7.88 -4.71
C ARG A 255 24.98 6.68 -5.11
N ASP A 256 25.93 6.30 -4.26
CA ASP A 256 26.86 5.21 -4.50
C ASP A 256 26.19 3.87 -4.15
N PRO A 257 26.01 2.95 -5.11
CA PRO A 257 25.35 1.67 -4.88
C PRO A 257 26.12 0.77 -3.91
N ALA A 258 27.46 0.87 -3.85
CA ALA A 258 28.26 0.08 -2.92
C ALA A 258 28.08 0.59 -1.48
N VAL A 259 28.01 1.90 -1.28
CA VAL A 259 27.69 2.51 0.02
C VAL A 259 26.30 2.09 0.48
N VAL A 260 25.29 2.15 -0.41
CA VAL A 260 23.93 1.73 -0.08
C VAL A 260 23.90 0.25 0.33
N ALA A 261 24.54 -0.64 -0.44
CA ALA A 261 24.61 -2.07 -0.10
C ALA A 261 25.25 -2.31 1.27
N GLN A 262 26.35 -1.63 1.55
CA GLN A 262 27.09 -1.77 2.81
C GLN A 262 26.28 -1.29 4.01
N MET A 263 25.73 -0.05 3.93
CA MET A 263 24.94 0.53 5.02
C MET A 263 23.68 -0.29 5.30
N ALA A 264 22.95 -0.65 4.26
CA ALA A 264 21.75 -1.45 4.38
C ALA A 264 22.03 -2.87 4.91
N GLY A 265 23.18 -3.46 4.57
CA GLY A 265 23.63 -4.74 5.13
C GLY A 265 23.84 -4.68 6.64
N TRP A 266 24.58 -3.69 7.12
CA TRP A 266 24.81 -3.49 8.55
C TRP A 266 23.51 -3.18 9.31
N TYR A 267 22.67 -2.35 8.70
CA TYR A 267 21.34 -2.02 9.25
C TYR A 267 20.46 -3.26 9.41
N CYS A 268 20.30 -4.06 8.35
CA CYS A 268 19.46 -5.27 8.38
C CYS A 268 19.99 -6.29 9.39
N ALA A 269 21.31 -6.51 9.45
CA ALA A 269 21.90 -7.45 10.40
C ALA A 269 21.56 -7.06 11.85
N ALA A 270 21.78 -5.80 12.23
CA ALA A 270 21.50 -5.33 13.58
C ALA A 270 20.02 -5.28 13.93
N LEU A 271 19.15 -4.97 12.95
CA LEU A 271 17.70 -5.01 13.12
C LEU A 271 17.19 -6.45 13.36
N GLU A 272 17.72 -7.41 12.60
CA GLU A 272 17.38 -8.83 12.75
C GLU A 272 17.86 -9.43 14.07
N GLU A 273 19.03 -8.99 14.60
CA GLU A 273 19.51 -9.35 15.94
C GLU A 273 18.53 -8.89 17.04
N ALA A 274 17.81 -7.78 16.81
CA ALA A 274 16.73 -7.31 17.68
C ALA A 274 15.38 -8.01 17.47
N GLY A 275 15.29 -8.99 16.55
CA GLY A 275 14.07 -9.74 16.26
C GLY A 275 13.12 -9.06 15.27
N VAL A 276 13.56 -8.03 14.56
CA VAL A 276 12.76 -7.30 13.57
C VAL A 276 13.32 -7.57 12.17
N ARG A 277 12.50 -8.11 11.28
CA ARG A 277 12.86 -8.35 9.89
C ARG A 277 12.91 -7.02 9.12
N CYS A 278 13.94 -6.81 8.31
CA CYS A 278 14.01 -5.66 7.42
C CYS A 278 13.37 -5.94 6.05
N THR A 279 13.14 -4.88 5.28
CA THR A 279 12.56 -4.95 3.92
C THR A 279 13.32 -4.01 2.99
N LEU A 280 13.93 -4.60 1.97
CA LEU A 280 14.68 -3.89 0.92
C LEU A 280 13.70 -3.19 -0.02
N LYS A 281 13.76 -1.87 -0.20
CA LYS A 281 12.77 -1.13 -1.00
C LYS A 281 13.35 0.04 -1.78
N HIS A 282 12.78 0.37 -2.92
CA HIS A 282 11.62 -0.22 -3.63
C HIS A 282 12.12 -0.80 -4.96
N PHE A 283 12.24 -2.11 -5.09
CA PHE A 283 12.65 -2.72 -6.36
C PHE A 283 11.63 -2.34 -7.47
N PRO A 284 12.04 -1.96 -8.69
CA PRO A 284 13.38 -2.04 -9.29
C PRO A 284 14.28 -0.80 -9.08
N GLY A 285 13.95 0.10 -8.18
CA GLY A 285 14.67 1.33 -7.88
C GLY A 285 13.87 2.57 -8.33
N LEU A 286 13.51 3.42 -7.36
CA LEU A 286 12.73 4.66 -7.61
C LEU A 286 13.61 5.90 -7.71
N GLY A 287 14.95 5.78 -7.55
CA GLY A 287 15.85 6.92 -7.54
C GLY A 287 15.87 7.75 -8.83
N ARG A 288 15.49 7.14 -9.96
CA ARG A 288 15.41 7.80 -11.28
C ARG A 288 14.00 8.22 -11.65
N VAL A 289 13.02 8.01 -10.77
CA VAL A 289 11.61 8.29 -11.03
C VAL A 289 11.26 9.69 -10.51
N LEU A 290 10.61 10.49 -11.34
CA LEU A 290 10.19 11.85 -10.98
C LEU A 290 8.77 11.89 -10.43
N GLU A 291 7.92 10.98 -10.89
CA GLU A 291 6.52 10.96 -10.51
C GLU A 291 6.34 10.36 -9.11
N ASP A 292 5.44 10.95 -8.34
CA ASP A 292 4.97 10.38 -7.08
C ASP A 292 4.04 9.19 -7.35
N THR A 293 4.50 7.97 -7.08
CA THR A 293 3.75 6.73 -7.33
C THR A 293 2.49 6.59 -6.47
N HIS A 294 2.39 7.36 -5.38
CA HIS A 294 1.15 7.43 -4.58
C HIS A 294 0.02 8.15 -5.33
N LEU A 295 0.39 9.11 -6.19
CA LEU A 295 -0.55 10.00 -6.87
C LEU A 295 -0.62 9.78 -8.38
N ASN A 296 0.38 9.13 -8.99
CA ASN A 296 0.52 9.02 -10.43
C ASN A 296 1.03 7.64 -10.86
N HIS A 297 0.81 7.30 -12.13
CA HIS A 297 1.57 6.25 -12.79
C HIS A 297 2.98 6.77 -13.07
N ALA A 298 3.98 5.92 -12.86
CA ALA A 298 5.37 6.26 -13.05
C ALA A 298 6.05 5.26 -14.00
N ASN A 299 7.06 5.74 -14.76
CA ASN A 299 7.80 4.94 -15.69
C ASN A 299 9.31 4.99 -15.36
N LEU A 300 9.97 3.86 -15.49
CA LEU A 300 11.42 3.71 -15.41
C LEU A 300 11.92 3.18 -16.77
N PRO A 301 12.36 4.09 -17.66
CA PRO A 301 12.77 3.71 -19.02
C PRO A 301 14.22 3.22 -19.08
N THR A 302 14.93 3.18 -17.94
CA THR A 302 16.34 2.77 -17.86
C THR A 302 16.52 1.34 -18.33
N SER A 303 17.53 1.10 -19.14
CA SER A 303 17.83 -0.23 -19.68
C SER A 303 18.27 -1.21 -18.59
N VAL A 304 17.94 -2.49 -18.76
CA VAL A 304 18.36 -3.55 -17.82
C VAL A 304 19.89 -3.59 -17.62
N PRO A 305 20.76 -3.49 -18.66
CA PRO A 305 22.19 -3.47 -18.47
C PRO A 305 22.70 -2.30 -17.62
N GLU A 306 22.03 -1.15 -17.64
CA GLU A 306 22.36 -0.01 -16.81
C GLU A 306 21.92 -0.23 -15.36
N LEU A 307 20.70 -0.70 -15.14
CA LEU A 307 20.20 -1.02 -13.79
C LEU A 307 21.05 -2.07 -13.09
N VAL A 308 21.51 -3.10 -13.80
CA VAL A 308 22.42 -4.13 -13.26
C VAL A 308 23.72 -3.54 -12.73
N LYS A 309 24.23 -2.46 -13.36
CA LYS A 309 25.47 -1.80 -12.94
C LYS A 309 25.26 -0.73 -11.88
N THR A 310 24.03 -0.33 -11.62
CA THR A 310 23.68 0.80 -10.74
C THR A 310 22.61 0.43 -9.72
N ASP A 311 21.36 0.70 -10.02
CA ASP A 311 20.21 0.62 -9.08
C ASP A 311 20.00 -0.79 -8.52
N TRP A 312 20.33 -1.84 -9.26
CA TRP A 312 20.17 -3.23 -8.83
C TRP A 312 21.36 -3.79 -8.02
N VAL A 313 22.49 -3.09 -7.96
CA VAL A 313 23.66 -3.55 -7.20
C VAL A 313 23.33 -3.83 -5.72
N PRO A 314 22.74 -2.87 -4.96
CA PRO A 314 22.42 -3.11 -3.56
C PRO A 314 21.34 -4.19 -3.38
N PHE A 315 20.34 -4.27 -4.26
CA PHE A 315 19.34 -5.32 -4.20
C PHE A 315 19.96 -6.71 -4.39
N ARG A 316 20.74 -6.92 -5.44
CA ARG A 316 21.38 -8.21 -5.71
C ARG A 316 22.30 -8.66 -4.57
N ALA A 317 23.08 -7.74 -4.02
CA ALA A 317 23.97 -8.04 -2.91
C ALA A 317 23.18 -8.53 -1.68
N LEU A 318 22.16 -7.80 -1.26
CA LEU A 318 21.42 -8.10 -0.03
C LEU A 318 20.40 -9.22 -0.18
N MET A 319 19.76 -9.35 -1.34
CA MET A 319 18.83 -10.44 -1.62
C MET A 319 19.51 -11.81 -1.60
N SER A 320 20.80 -11.89 -1.92
CA SER A 320 21.58 -13.14 -1.86
C SER A 320 22.16 -13.44 -0.47
N GLN A 321 22.28 -12.45 0.41
CA GLN A 321 23.03 -12.55 1.67
C GLN A 321 22.20 -12.39 2.93
N SER A 322 20.95 -11.94 2.81
CA SER A 322 20.07 -11.68 3.95
C SER A 322 18.74 -12.41 3.86
N LYS A 323 18.04 -12.46 5.00
CA LYS A 323 16.64 -12.95 5.06
C LYS A 323 15.62 -11.82 4.93
N ALA A 324 16.07 -10.63 4.53
CA ALA A 324 15.21 -9.48 4.33
C ALA A 324 14.08 -9.77 3.33
N PHE A 325 12.93 -9.16 3.53
CA PHE A 325 11.92 -9.12 2.50
C PHE A 325 12.34 -8.13 1.40
N THR A 326 11.77 -8.25 0.22
CA THR A 326 11.96 -7.25 -0.84
C THR A 326 10.62 -6.67 -1.24
N MET A 327 10.49 -5.35 -1.14
CA MET A 327 9.28 -4.63 -1.55
C MET A 327 9.39 -4.16 -3.00
N LEU A 328 8.34 -4.47 -3.75
CA LEU A 328 8.20 -4.14 -5.17
C LEU A 328 7.42 -2.84 -5.34
N GLY A 329 8.05 -1.83 -5.90
CA GLY A 329 7.42 -0.54 -6.19
C GLY A 329 6.45 -0.60 -7.36
N HIS A 330 5.53 0.36 -7.40
CA HIS A 330 4.51 0.45 -8.44
C HIS A 330 4.96 1.31 -9.64
N VAL A 331 6.20 1.12 -10.08
CA VAL A 331 6.74 1.76 -11.28
C VAL A 331 6.76 0.76 -12.44
N ARG A 332 6.48 1.22 -13.65
CA ARG A 332 6.64 0.40 -14.86
C ARG A 332 8.08 0.41 -15.30
N LEU A 333 8.72 -0.74 -15.30
CA LEU A 333 10.04 -0.94 -15.91
C LEU A 333 9.85 -1.12 -17.42
N THR A 334 9.74 -0.01 -18.15
CA THR A 334 9.27 -0.01 -19.55
C THR A 334 10.20 -0.75 -20.50
N ALA A 335 11.47 -0.93 -20.15
CA ALA A 335 12.41 -1.76 -20.88
C ALA A 335 12.09 -3.27 -20.80
N VAL A 336 11.21 -3.69 -19.87
CA VAL A 336 10.84 -5.12 -19.62
C VAL A 336 9.35 -5.34 -19.79
N ASP A 337 8.52 -4.49 -19.16
CA ASP A 337 7.06 -4.53 -19.23
C ASP A 337 6.53 -3.08 -19.20
N ALA A 338 6.06 -2.61 -20.35
CA ALA A 338 5.54 -1.26 -20.49
C ALA A 338 4.09 -1.11 -19.98
N ASP A 339 3.38 -2.22 -19.82
CA ASP A 339 1.94 -2.22 -19.49
C ASP A 339 1.68 -2.33 -17.99
N ARG A 340 2.54 -3.07 -17.26
CA ARG A 340 2.33 -3.39 -15.84
C ARG A 340 3.38 -2.78 -14.93
N PRO A 341 2.99 -2.26 -13.76
CA PRO A 341 3.93 -1.96 -12.68
C PRO A 341 4.74 -3.20 -12.28
N ALA A 342 5.99 -3.00 -11.87
CA ALA A 342 6.90 -4.07 -11.48
C ALA A 342 6.32 -5.02 -10.43
N SER A 343 5.53 -4.50 -9.50
CA SER A 343 4.86 -5.25 -8.43
C SER A 343 3.79 -6.26 -8.89
N ILE A 344 3.33 -6.18 -10.14
CA ILE A 344 2.33 -7.08 -10.72
C ILE A 344 2.76 -7.65 -12.10
N SER A 345 4.02 -7.44 -12.48
CA SER A 345 4.56 -7.87 -13.77
C SER A 345 5.17 -9.25 -13.70
N PRO A 346 4.65 -10.25 -14.42
CA PRO A 346 5.29 -11.57 -14.53
C PRO A 346 6.70 -11.50 -15.12
N ALA A 347 6.95 -10.59 -16.06
CA ALA A 347 8.27 -10.43 -16.66
C ALA A 347 9.31 -9.98 -15.64
N VAL A 348 8.93 -9.08 -14.72
CA VAL A 348 9.81 -8.60 -13.65
C VAL A 348 9.91 -9.64 -12.52
N VAL A 349 8.79 -10.11 -11.99
CA VAL A 349 8.77 -10.97 -10.80
C VAL A 349 9.22 -12.40 -11.15
N SER A 350 8.49 -13.09 -12.02
CA SER A 350 8.82 -14.46 -12.40
C SER A 350 10.06 -14.52 -13.28
N GLY A 351 10.20 -13.58 -14.24
CA GLY A 351 11.33 -13.55 -15.19
C GLY A 351 12.63 -13.16 -14.51
N ILE A 352 12.75 -11.92 -14.07
CA ILE A 352 14.00 -11.38 -13.52
C ILE A 352 14.28 -11.93 -12.13
N LEU A 353 13.35 -11.75 -11.18
CA LEU A 353 13.67 -12.07 -9.78
C LEU A 353 13.69 -13.58 -9.52
N ARG A 354 12.63 -14.31 -9.89
CA ARG A 354 12.55 -15.74 -9.58
C ARG A 354 13.46 -16.58 -10.48
N LYS A 355 13.44 -16.35 -11.81
CA LYS A 355 14.18 -17.16 -12.76
C LYS A 355 15.63 -16.71 -12.93
N ASP A 356 15.87 -15.45 -13.35
CA ASP A 356 17.21 -15.01 -13.73
C ASP A 356 18.12 -14.79 -12.51
N TRP A 357 17.55 -14.29 -11.38
CA TRP A 357 18.30 -14.09 -10.13
C TRP A 357 18.21 -15.27 -9.18
N ASN A 358 17.37 -16.27 -9.50
CA ASN A 358 17.08 -17.43 -8.64
C ASN A 358 16.74 -17.01 -7.19
N TYR A 359 16.00 -15.90 -7.06
CA TYR A 359 15.66 -15.36 -5.73
C TYR A 359 14.47 -16.10 -5.13
N ASP A 360 14.68 -16.73 -3.99
CA ASP A 360 13.65 -17.48 -3.25
C ASP A 360 13.29 -16.84 -1.90
N GLY A 361 13.64 -15.56 -1.69
CA GLY A 361 13.16 -14.79 -0.54
C GLY A 361 11.75 -14.25 -0.73
N VAL A 362 11.17 -13.72 0.35
CA VAL A 362 9.82 -13.17 0.35
C VAL A 362 9.74 -11.85 -0.41
N LEU A 363 8.82 -11.76 -1.37
CA LEU A 363 8.47 -10.56 -2.10
C LEU A 363 7.15 -9.99 -1.57
N ILE A 364 7.13 -8.71 -1.26
CA ILE A 364 5.94 -7.97 -0.86
C ILE A 364 5.70 -6.81 -1.82
N THR A 365 4.45 -6.49 -2.14
CA THR A 365 4.14 -5.28 -2.90
C THR A 365 4.27 -4.04 -2.05
N ASP A 366 4.52 -2.88 -2.66
CA ASP A 366 4.15 -1.60 -2.08
C ASP A 366 2.62 -1.52 -1.89
N ASP A 367 2.11 -0.44 -1.28
CA ASP A 367 0.70 -0.35 -0.89
C ASP A 367 -0.25 -0.32 -2.10
N PHE A 368 -1.13 -1.30 -2.18
CA PHE A 368 -2.15 -1.41 -3.22
C PHE A 368 -3.18 -0.27 -3.21
N SER A 369 -3.24 0.50 -2.13
CA SER A 369 -4.05 1.73 -2.08
C SER A 369 -3.44 2.89 -2.89
N MET A 370 -2.19 2.77 -3.36
CA MET A 370 -1.55 3.80 -4.18
C MET A 370 -2.22 3.91 -5.55
N ARG A 371 -2.30 5.15 -6.06
CA ARG A 371 -2.98 5.43 -7.33
C ARG A 371 -2.40 4.65 -8.50
N ALA A 372 -1.10 4.37 -8.48
CA ALA A 372 -0.43 3.57 -9.50
C ALA A 372 -1.04 2.17 -9.67
N ILE A 373 -1.69 1.60 -8.65
CA ILE A 373 -2.46 0.36 -8.73
C ILE A 373 -3.95 0.62 -8.78
N TYR A 374 -4.50 1.41 -7.85
CA TYR A 374 -5.94 1.62 -7.74
C TYR A 374 -6.56 2.15 -9.04
N HIS A 375 -5.90 3.08 -9.73
CA HIS A 375 -6.32 3.63 -11.03
C HIS A 375 -5.62 2.99 -12.23
N SER A 376 -4.85 1.91 -12.02
CA SER A 376 -4.33 1.12 -13.13
C SER A 376 -5.44 0.36 -13.86
N ARG A 377 -5.17 -0.07 -15.09
CA ARG A 377 -6.15 -0.83 -15.88
C ARG A 377 -6.69 -2.08 -15.18
N PRO A 378 -5.86 -2.91 -14.49
CA PRO A 378 -6.37 -4.04 -13.71
C PRO A 378 -7.07 -3.62 -12.41
N GLY A 379 -6.77 -2.44 -11.84
CA GLY A 379 -7.25 -2.02 -10.53
C GLY A 379 -6.75 -2.93 -9.40
N VAL A 380 -7.23 -2.73 -8.17
CA VAL A 380 -6.80 -3.55 -7.02
C VAL A 380 -7.28 -5.00 -7.11
N GLU A 381 -8.45 -5.24 -7.70
CA GLU A 381 -9.06 -6.57 -7.82
C GLU A 381 -8.24 -7.48 -8.72
N ASN A 382 -8.07 -7.12 -9.99
CA ASN A 382 -7.29 -7.94 -10.93
C ASN A 382 -5.78 -7.81 -10.66
N GLY A 383 -5.31 -6.64 -10.21
CA GLY A 383 -3.92 -6.45 -9.82
C GLY A 383 -3.47 -7.39 -8.70
N SER A 384 -4.35 -7.73 -7.75
CA SER A 384 -4.03 -8.72 -6.72
C SER A 384 -3.88 -10.14 -7.27
N ILE A 385 -4.69 -10.51 -8.26
CA ILE A 385 -4.58 -11.78 -8.97
C ILE A 385 -3.28 -11.81 -9.77
N ASP A 386 -2.98 -10.73 -10.50
CA ASP A 386 -1.75 -10.61 -11.31
C ASP A 386 -0.50 -10.66 -10.42
N ALA A 387 -0.49 -9.99 -9.25
CA ALA A 387 0.62 -10.04 -8.30
C ALA A 387 0.92 -11.48 -7.82
N LEU A 388 -0.10 -12.20 -7.36
CA LEU A 388 0.09 -13.57 -6.88
C LEU A 388 0.53 -14.51 -8.01
N ASN A 389 -0.08 -14.40 -9.19
CA ASN A 389 0.30 -15.20 -10.37
C ASN A 389 1.68 -14.81 -10.93
N ALA A 390 2.15 -13.58 -10.69
CA ALA A 390 3.51 -13.18 -11.00
C ALA A 390 4.55 -13.77 -10.05
N GLY A 391 4.16 -14.30 -8.89
CA GLY A 391 5.07 -14.88 -7.89
C GLY A 391 5.42 -13.97 -6.72
N VAL A 392 4.63 -12.92 -6.48
CA VAL A 392 4.66 -12.12 -5.25
C VAL A 392 4.07 -12.94 -4.11
N ASP A 393 4.63 -12.81 -2.91
CA ASP A 393 4.22 -13.60 -1.74
C ASP A 393 3.23 -12.85 -0.86
N LEU A 394 3.39 -11.54 -0.71
CA LEU A 394 2.58 -10.70 0.16
C LEU A 394 2.07 -9.46 -0.59
N ILE A 395 0.82 -9.15 -0.39
CA ILE A 395 0.18 -7.92 -0.87
C ILE A 395 -0.07 -7.02 0.34
N LEU A 396 0.42 -5.78 0.27
CA LEU A 396 0.19 -4.76 1.28
C LEU A 396 -1.04 -3.92 0.93
N VAL A 397 -1.95 -3.75 1.89
CA VAL A 397 -3.12 -2.86 1.79
C VAL A 397 -3.17 -2.01 3.05
N SER A 398 -2.49 -0.86 3.07
CA SER A 398 -2.25 -0.15 4.32
C SER A 398 -2.96 1.19 4.46
N TRP A 399 -2.90 2.06 3.45
CA TRP A 399 -3.43 3.42 3.52
C TRP A 399 -4.96 3.48 3.62
N ASP A 400 -5.65 2.70 2.78
CA ASP A 400 -7.09 2.50 2.84
C ASP A 400 -7.41 1.03 3.12
N PRO A 401 -7.56 0.63 4.40
CA PRO A 401 -7.83 -0.75 4.78
C PRO A 401 -9.10 -1.34 4.15
N ALA A 402 -10.05 -0.48 3.74
CA ALA A 402 -11.26 -0.93 3.09
C ALA A 402 -11.00 -1.62 1.74
N GLN A 403 -9.85 -1.34 1.09
CA GLN A 403 -9.44 -2.03 -0.14
C GLN A 403 -9.14 -3.52 0.08
N PHE A 404 -8.98 -3.98 1.31
CA PHE A 404 -8.91 -5.41 1.63
C PHE A 404 -10.12 -6.19 1.08
N TYR A 405 -11.32 -5.64 1.19
CA TYR A 405 -12.53 -6.37 0.77
C TYR A 405 -12.60 -6.63 -0.74
N PRO A 406 -12.41 -5.64 -1.64
CA PRO A 406 -12.34 -5.91 -3.08
C PRO A 406 -11.16 -6.82 -3.45
N VAL A 407 -9.99 -6.67 -2.82
CA VAL A 407 -8.83 -7.56 -3.03
C VAL A 407 -9.18 -9.00 -2.66
N MET A 408 -9.62 -9.26 -1.44
CA MET A 408 -9.96 -10.62 -0.97
C MET A 408 -11.13 -11.22 -1.76
N TYR A 409 -12.15 -10.42 -2.09
CA TYR A 409 -13.26 -10.86 -2.93
C TYR A 409 -12.78 -11.36 -4.30
N ALA A 410 -11.89 -10.60 -4.95
CA ALA A 410 -11.32 -10.96 -6.24
C ALA A 410 -10.48 -12.24 -6.16
N LEU A 411 -9.65 -12.37 -5.13
CA LEU A 411 -8.82 -13.55 -4.89
C LEU A 411 -9.66 -14.81 -4.63
N VAL A 412 -10.69 -14.73 -3.78
CA VAL A 412 -11.62 -15.85 -3.52
C VAL A 412 -12.35 -16.26 -4.79
N LYS A 413 -12.82 -15.29 -5.57
CA LYS A 413 -13.47 -15.57 -6.86
C LYS A 413 -12.50 -16.21 -7.86
N ALA A 414 -11.27 -15.72 -7.96
CA ALA A 414 -10.25 -16.26 -8.84
C ALA A 414 -9.83 -17.69 -8.44
N ASP A 415 -9.68 -17.95 -7.13
CA ASP A 415 -9.36 -19.30 -6.62
C ASP A 415 -10.47 -20.31 -6.97
N ARG A 416 -11.74 -19.95 -6.76
CA ARG A 416 -12.89 -20.78 -7.15
C ARG A 416 -12.97 -21.03 -8.65
N GLN A 417 -12.51 -20.10 -9.48
CA GLN A 417 -12.49 -20.21 -10.93
C GLN A 417 -11.24 -20.88 -11.49
N GLY A 418 -10.28 -21.27 -10.63
CA GLY A 418 -9.01 -21.85 -11.06
C GLY A 418 -8.09 -20.88 -11.81
N LYS A 419 -8.24 -19.57 -11.55
CA LYS A 419 -7.44 -18.52 -12.20
C LYS A 419 -6.14 -18.19 -11.45
N LEU A 420 -5.97 -18.70 -10.24
CA LEU A 420 -4.72 -18.60 -9.49
C LEU A 420 -3.83 -19.78 -9.83
N ASP A 421 -2.56 -19.51 -10.13
CA ASP A 421 -1.55 -20.51 -10.39
C ASP A 421 -1.19 -21.28 -9.10
N ARG A 422 -1.56 -22.56 -9.06
CA ARG A 422 -1.41 -23.39 -7.86
C ARG A 422 0.06 -23.68 -7.53
N GLU A 423 0.91 -23.82 -8.53
CA GLU A 423 2.33 -24.10 -8.31
C GLU A 423 3.05 -22.88 -7.74
N ILE A 424 2.78 -21.72 -8.33
CA ILE A 424 3.32 -20.44 -7.83
C ILE A 424 2.86 -20.19 -6.39
N LEU A 425 1.57 -20.38 -6.08
CA LEU A 425 1.05 -20.22 -4.72
C LEU A 425 1.68 -21.22 -3.73
N GLN A 426 1.87 -22.47 -4.13
CA GLN A 426 2.49 -23.48 -3.28
C GLN A 426 3.95 -23.11 -2.94
N ARG A 427 4.71 -22.61 -3.90
CA ARG A 427 6.07 -22.10 -3.66
C ARG A 427 6.04 -20.87 -2.74
N SER A 428 5.08 -19.98 -2.93
CA SER A 428 4.88 -18.80 -2.05
C SER A 428 4.55 -19.24 -0.63
N ASP A 429 3.67 -20.22 -0.44
CA ASP A 429 3.34 -20.81 0.86
C ASP A 429 4.59 -21.35 1.58
N GLN A 430 5.49 -21.99 0.85
CA GLN A 430 6.75 -22.51 1.41
C GLN A 430 7.64 -21.39 1.92
N ARG A 431 7.85 -20.32 1.10
CA ARG A 431 8.64 -19.15 1.50
C ARG A 431 8.06 -18.45 2.73
N LEU A 432 6.75 -18.24 2.76
CA LEU A 432 6.08 -17.63 3.90
C LEU A 432 6.16 -18.49 5.18
N ALA A 433 6.04 -19.80 5.03
CA ALA A 433 6.18 -20.73 6.15
C ALA A 433 7.62 -20.73 6.71
N GLU A 434 8.63 -20.69 5.85
CA GLU A 434 10.03 -20.59 6.26
C GLU A 434 10.33 -19.26 6.95
N ALA A 435 9.90 -18.14 6.36
CA ALA A 435 10.05 -16.83 6.96
C ALA A 435 9.41 -16.74 8.36
N SER A 436 8.24 -17.35 8.55
CA SER A 436 7.51 -17.34 9.82
C SER A 436 8.19 -18.18 10.91
N ARG A 437 9.01 -19.16 10.58
CA ARG A 437 9.76 -19.97 11.58
C ARG A 437 10.75 -19.13 12.37
N SER A 438 11.29 -18.09 11.77
CA SER A 438 12.23 -17.18 12.43
C SER A 438 11.58 -16.26 13.47
N LEU A 439 10.25 -16.08 13.44
CA LEU A 439 9.49 -15.33 14.47
C LEU A 439 9.29 -16.11 15.77
N ARG A 440 9.57 -17.41 15.77
CA ARG A 440 9.39 -18.29 16.96
C ARG A 440 10.61 -18.39 17.85
N ARG A 441 11.70 -17.76 17.49
CA ARG A 441 12.96 -17.73 18.26
C ARG A 441 13.16 -16.39 18.93
#